data_610faeed885acc3337eb7e7b28a72327
#
_entry.id   610faeed885acc3337eb7e7b28a72327
#
_cell.length_a   1.000
_cell.length_b   1.000
_cell.length_c   1.000
_cell.angle_alpha   90.00
_cell.angle_beta   90.00
_cell.angle_gamma   90.00
#
_symmetry.space_group_name_H-M   'P 1'
#
loop_
_entity.id
_entity.type
_entity.pdbx_description
1 polymer ?
#
loop_
_entity_poly.entity_id
_entity_poly.type
_entity_poly.pdbx_seq_one_letter_code
_entity_poly.pdbx_strand_id
1 'polypeptide(L)'
;MSVNSNNSENLIDIFIDELWLEKGLSKNTLSAYRHDIHSFSLWYKGSSLLEVQRVDLLDYLSLRLKEGYSSRSTARSLSSLRAFYSHITVKYNLKENPTARVDSPKLGRSLPKTLSEEDVIKLINSPDVDDNIGLRDKAMLELIYACGLRVSELINLDILNLNLRQGVIRVIGKGEKERLVPMGEEALFWVQKYIEEGRPYLLKNDNKVSELFLSKRGKSMTRQTFWYRIKEYAIKSDINKDLSPHTLRHAFATHLINHGADLRTVQLLLGHSSLSTTQIYTEVARHRMKELHNEHHPRG
;
A
#
# COMPACT_ATOMS: atom_id res chain seq x y z
N MET A 1 17.74 -20.37 29.90
CA MET A 1 17.23 -19.96 28.58
C MET A 1 16.95 -18.43 28.46
N SER A 2 16.94 -17.64 29.52
CA SER A 2 16.53 -16.21 29.50
C SER A 2 17.63 -15.17 29.19
N VAL A 3 18.91 -15.52 29.26
CA VAL A 3 20.01 -14.55 29.07
C VAL A 3 20.32 -14.31 27.58
N ASN A 4 20.16 -15.32 26.72
CA ASN A 4 20.47 -15.21 25.29
C ASN A 4 19.40 -14.48 24.47
N SER A 5 18.12 -14.52 24.89
CA SER A 5 17.03 -13.77 24.22
C SER A 5 17.20 -12.26 24.39
N ASN A 6 17.61 -11.80 25.58
CA ASN A 6 17.85 -10.38 25.85
C ASN A 6 18.98 -9.79 24.99
N ASN A 7 20.00 -10.58 24.66
CA ASN A 7 21.13 -10.11 23.84
C ASN A 7 20.72 -9.97 22.35
N SER A 8 19.93 -10.90 21.83
CA SER A 8 19.42 -10.84 20.45
C SER A 8 18.41 -9.71 20.25
N GLU A 9 17.50 -9.50 21.21
CA GLU A 9 16.54 -8.38 21.16
C GLU A 9 17.26 -7.03 21.20
N ASN A 10 18.27 -6.89 22.05
CA ASN A 10 19.06 -5.65 22.13
C ASN A 10 19.78 -5.34 20.80
N LEU A 11 20.35 -6.35 20.12
CA LEU A 11 20.98 -6.16 18.82
C LEU A 11 19.99 -5.71 17.74
N ILE A 12 18.77 -6.26 17.77
CA ILE A 12 17.69 -5.87 16.86
C ILE A 12 17.24 -4.45 17.12
N ASP A 13 17.05 -4.08 18.40
CA ASP A 13 16.63 -2.73 18.79
C ASP A 13 17.63 -1.69 18.35
N ILE A 14 18.91 -1.89 18.64
CA ILE A 14 19.99 -1.00 18.20
C ILE A 14 19.99 -0.83 16.68
N PHE A 15 19.86 -1.91 15.92
CA PHE A 15 19.81 -1.84 14.47
C PHE A 15 18.62 -1.03 13.96
N ILE A 16 17.44 -1.24 14.55
CA ILE A 16 16.21 -0.53 14.16
C ILE A 16 16.32 0.97 14.47
N ASP A 17 16.87 1.32 15.64
CA ASP A 17 17.05 2.71 16.06
C ASP A 17 18.05 3.44 15.15
N GLU A 18 19.17 2.80 14.78
CA GLU A 18 20.14 3.37 13.87
C GLU A 18 19.58 3.52 12.45
N LEU A 19 18.82 2.54 11.94
CA LEU A 19 18.11 2.69 10.66
C LEU A 19 17.12 3.86 10.65
N TRP A 20 16.45 4.10 11.78
CA TRP A 20 15.58 5.24 11.91
C TRP A 20 16.34 6.55 11.89
N LEU A 21 17.41 6.65 12.67
CA LEU A 21 18.23 7.86 12.78
C LEU A 21 18.98 8.20 11.47
N GLU A 22 19.60 7.20 10.83
CA GLU A 22 20.44 7.42 9.65
C GLU A 22 19.65 7.56 8.36
N LYS A 23 18.58 6.76 8.20
CA LYS A 23 17.84 6.63 6.92
C LYS A 23 16.44 7.19 6.96
N GLY A 24 15.93 7.63 8.11
CA GLY A 24 14.58 8.17 8.24
C GLY A 24 13.49 7.22 7.73
N LEU A 25 13.66 5.90 7.92
CA LEU A 25 12.73 4.91 7.39
C LEU A 25 11.37 4.99 8.08
N SER A 26 10.31 4.71 7.33
CA SER A 26 8.95 4.73 7.87
C SER A 26 8.75 3.67 8.96
N LYS A 27 7.86 3.95 9.95
CA LYS A 27 7.50 3.03 11.02
C LYS A 27 7.12 1.62 10.50
N ASN A 28 6.38 1.55 9.38
CA ASN A 28 5.98 0.27 8.77
C ASN A 28 7.19 -0.50 8.22
N THR A 29 8.18 0.20 7.65
CA THR A 29 9.41 -0.42 7.15
C THR A 29 10.22 -0.96 8.31
N LEU A 30 10.42 -0.18 9.36
CA LEU A 30 11.15 -0.60 10.57
C LEU A 30 10.47 -1.79 11.26
N SER A 31 9.14 -1.77 11.37
CA SER A 31 8.37 -2.90 11.91
C SER A 31 8.52 -4.17 11.07
N ALA A 32 8.57 -4.05 9.74
CA ALA A 32 8.81 -5.20 8.87
C ALA A 32 10.21 -5.78 9.04
N TYR A 33 11.24 -4.93 9.12
CA TYR A 33 12.62 -5.37 9.42
C TYR A 33 12.68 -6.07 10.77
N ARG A 34 12.13 -5.43 11.82
CA ARG A 34 12.09 -6.01 13.18
C ARG A 34 11.43 -7.39 13.16
N HIS A 35 10.27 -7.52 12.54
CA HIS A 35 9.52 -8.77 12.45
C HIS A 35 10.32 -9.88 11.76
N ASP A 36 10.94 -9.59 10.61
CA ASP A 36 11.69 -10.58 9.85
C ASP A 36 12.93 -11.05 10.62
N ILE A 37 13.68 -10.13 11.25
CA ILE A 37 14.89 -10.48 12.02
C ILE A 37 14.53 -11.20 13.31
N HIS A 38 13.49 -10.75 14.02
CA HIS A 38 12.99 -11.42 15.22
C HIS A 38 12.50 -12.84 14.92
N SER A 39 11.78 -13.06 13.80
CA SER A 39 11.37 -14.40 13.37
C SER A 39 12.57 -15.32 13.13
N PHE A 40 13.65 -14.80 12.57
CA PHE A 40 14.90 -15.54 12.41
C PHE A 40 15.55 -15.82 13.77
N SER A 41 15.64 -14.83 14.67
CA SER A 41 16.24 -15.00 16.01
C SER A 41 15.54 -16.03 16.87
N LEU A 42 14.23 -16.14 16.76
CA LEU A 42 13.44 -17.18 17.46
C LEU A 42 13.70 -18.59 16.92
N TRP A 43 13.96 -18.70 15.63
CA TRP A 43 14.30 -19.97 15.00
C TRP A 43 15.75 -20.39 15.26
N TYR A 44 16.66 -19.42 15.25
CA TYR A 44 18.09 -19.69 15.44
C TYR A 44 18.39 -20.14 16.87
N LYS A 45 18.94 -21.35 17.01
CA LYS A 45 19.21 -21.98 18.32
C LYS A 45 20.62 -21.74 18.85
N GLY A 46 21.43 -20.96 18.14
CA GLY A 46 22.77 -20.60 18.57
C GLY A 46 22.78 -19.61 19.73
N SER A 47 23.96 -19.38 20.31
CA SER A 47 24.14 -18.55 21.51
C SER A 47 23.97 -17.06 21.23
N SER A 48 24.31 -16.60 20.00
CA SER A 48 24.27 -15.18 19.61
C SER A 48 24.05 -15.00 18.12
N LEU A 49 23.28 -13.96 17.71
CA LEU A 49 23.14 -13.58 16.31
C LEU A 49 24.48 -13.15 15.66
N LEU A 50 25.51 -12.87 16.46
CA LEU A 50 26.86 -12.57 15.97
C LEU A 50 27.63 -13.83 15.51
N GLU A 51 27.17 -15.01 15.86
CA GLU A 51 27.80 -16.32 15.55
C GLU A 51 27.17 -17.03 14.35
N VAL A 52 26.10 -16.43 13.78
CA VAL A 52 25.35 -16.98 12.64
C VAL A 52 26.29 -17.17 11.45
N GLN A 53 26.22 -18.36 10.86
CA GLN A 53 26.93 -18.72 9.66
C GLN A 53 26.02 -18.77 8.44
N ARG A 54 26.62 -18.82 7.26
CA ARG A 54 25.87 -18.94 5.99
C ARG A 54 24.93 -20.16 5.97
N VAL A 55 25.35 -21.28 6.54
CA VAL A 55 24.56 -22.52 6.59
C VAL A 55 23.25 -22.30 7.35
N ASP A 56 23.29 -21.61 8.48
CA ASP A 56 22.09 -21.32 9.28
C ASP A 56 21.06 -20.51 8.48
N LEU A 57 21.52 -19.55 7.68
CA LEU A 57 20.63 -18.76 6.81
C LEU A 57 20.02 -19.63 5.71
N LEU A 58 20.79 -20.51 5.09
CA LEU A 58 20.29 -21.42 4.06
C LEU A 58 19.24 -22.38 4.64
N ASP A 59 19.48 -22.91 5.83
CA ASP A 59 18.55 -23.80 6.53
C ASP A 59 17.25 -23.07 6.91
N TYR A 60 17.35 -21.84 7.42
CA TYR A 60 16.17 -21.02 7.70
C TYR A 60 15.34 -20.72 6.46
N LEU A 61 15.97 -20.32 5.36
CA LEU A 61 15.28 -20.04 4.10
C LEU A 61 14.63 -21.30 3.51
N SER A 62 15.33 -22.45 3.61
CA SER A 62 14.79 -23.75 3.19
C SER A 62 13.58 -24.16 4.02
N LEU A 63 13.64 -23.98 5.34
CA LEU A 63 12.51 -24.24 6.24
C LEU A 63 11.29 -23.39 5.87
N ARG A 64 11.49 -22.09 5.67
CA ARG A 64 10.39 -21.20 5.28
C ARG A 64 9.67 -21.67 4.00
N LEU A 65 10.42 -22.12 3.00
CA LEU A 65 9.83 -22.65 1.78
C LEU A 65 9.08 -23.98 2.04
N LYS A 66 9.62 -24.86 2.91
CA LYS A 66 8.95 -26.12 3.30
C LYS A 66 7.66 -25.86 4.10
N GLU A 67 7.63 -24.83 4.93
CA GLU A 67 6.45 -24.40 5.69
C GLU A 67 5.41 -23.65 4.83
N GLY A 68 5.64 -23.52 3.52
CA GLY A 68 4.68 -22.92 2.59
C GLY A 68 4.75 -21.40 2.48
N TYR A 69 5.76 -20.73 3.04
CA TYR A 69 5.97 -19.31 2.80
C TYR A 69 6.29 -19.06 1.32
N SER A 70 5.69 -18.02 0.73
CA SER A 70 5.95 -17.69 -0.66
C SER A 70 7.41 -17.29 -0.91
N SER A 71 7.94 -17.58 -2.10
CA SER A 71 9.29 -17.15 -2.52
C SER A 71 9.48 -15.64 -2.35
N ARG A 72 8.44 -14.83 -2.57
CA ARG A 72 8.47 -13.36 -2.37
C ARG A 72 8.62 -13.00 -0.89
N SER A 73 7.89 -13.67 0.01
CA SER A 73 8.01 -13.45 1.45
C SER A 73 9.39 -13.86 1.97
N THR A 74 9.91 -14.98 1.49
CA THR A 74 11.24 -15.48 1.84
C THR A 74 12.36 -14.58 1.31
N ALA A 75 12.23 -14.06 0.07
CA ALA A 75 13.17 -13.07 -0.47
C ALA A 75 13.15 -11.75 0.30
N ARG A 76 11.97 -11.29 0.77
CA ARG A 76 11.85 -10.11 1.63
C ARG A 76 12.57 -10.32 2.96
N SER A 77 12.35 -11.47 3.61
CA SER A 77 13.03 -11.81 4.87
C SER A 77 14.56 -11.86 4.69
N LEU A 78 15.06 -12.42 3.59
CA LEU A 78 16.49 -12.39 3.28
C LEU A 78 17.00 -10.95 3.09
N SER A 79 16.22 -10.07 2.47
CA SER A 79 16.60 -8.66 2.32
C SER A 79 16.69 -7.94 3.67
N SER A 80 15.81 -8.25 4.61
CA SER A 80 15.86 -7.74 5.99
C SER A 80 17.10 -8.25 6.71
N LEU A 81 17.41 -9.55 6.60
CA LEU A 81 18.61 -10.15 7.17
C LEU A 81 19.91 -9.61 6.55
N ARG A 82 19.92 -9.35 5.23
CA ARG A 82 21.09 -8.71 4.58
C ARG A 82 21.36 -7.32 5.13
N ALA A 83 20.33 -6.51 5.31
CA ALA A 83 20.48 -5.18 5.89
C ALA A 83 21.01 -5.26 7.31
N PHE A 84 20.48 -6.17 8.13
CA PHE A 84 20.92 -6.41 9.49
C PHE A 84 22.39 -6.89 9.54
N TYR A 85 22.74 -7.93 8.79
CA TYR A 85 24.10 -8.46 8.80
C TYR A 85 25.13 -7.53 8.16
N SER A 86 24.76 -6.74 7.16
CA SER A 86 25.64 -5.69 6.64
C SER A 86 25.98 -4.65 7.71
N HIS A 87 25.00 -4.30 8.54
CA HIS A 87 25.18 -3.33 9.63
C HIS A 87 26.04 -3.91 10.76
N ILE A 88 25.64 -5.06 11.32
CA ILE A 88 26.36 -5.65 12.49
C ILE A 88 27.75 -6.14 12.13
N THR A 89 28.00 -6.54 10.88
CA THR A 89 29.35 -6.94 10.43
C THR A 89 30.33 -5.78 10.58
N VAL A 90 29.93 -4.58 10.18
CA VAL A 90 30.75 -3.37 10.32
C VAL A 90 30.87 -2.98 11.80
N LYS A 91 29.73 -2.92 12.50
CA LYS A 91 29.68 -2.43 13.90
C LYS A 91 30.44 -3.30 14.88
N TYR A 92 30.38 -4.61 14.73
CA TYR A 92 31.00 -5.59 15.65
C TYR A 92 32.23 -6.26 15.04
N ASN A 93 32.71 -5.74 13.90
CA ASN A 93 33.93 -6.23 13.22
C ASN A 93 33.92 -7.76 13.01
N LEU A 94 32.79 -8.29 12.51
CA LEU A 94 32.68 -9.72 12.21
C LEU A 94 33.63 -10.11 11.06
N LYS A 95 34.19 -11.31 11.14
CA LYS A 95 35.12 -11.81 10.11
C LYS A 95 34.53 -11.91 8.73
N GLU A 96 33.24 -12.25 8.63
CA GLU A 96 32.52 -12.41 7.37
C GLU A 96 31.04 -12.07 7.58
N ASN A 97 30.41 -11.48 6.52
CA ASN A 97 28.96 -11.28 6.50
C ASN A 97 28.28 -12.59 6.04
N PRO A 98 27.49 -13.27 6.89
CA PRO A 98 26.92 -14.57 6.57
C PRO A 98 25.93 -14.52 5.40
N THR A 99 25.42 -13.32 5.04
CA THR A 99 24.46 -13.15 3.92
C THR A 99 25.15 -12.89 2.58
N ALA A 100 26.46 -12.63 2.54
CA ALA A 100 27.17 -12.13 1.35
C ALA A 100 27.02 -13.05 0.12
N ARG A 101 26.98 -14.37 0.33
CA ARG A 101 26.88 -15.39 -0.75
C ARG A 101 25.59 -16.21 -0.68
N VAL A 102 24.53 -15.65 -0.14
CA VAL A 102 23.21 -16.31 -0.09
C VAL A 102 22.37 -15.78 -1.24
N ASP A 103 21.98 -16.63 -2.16
CA ASP A 103 21.14 -16.26 -3.29
C ASP A 103 19.68 -16.05 -2.86
N SER A 104 19.02 -15.09 -3.51
CA SER A 104 17.60 -14.88 -3.31
C SER A 104 16.78 -15.99 -3.97
N PRO A 105 15.72 -16.48 -3.31
CA PRO A 105 14.80 -17.41 -3.93
C PRO A 105 14.33 -16.92 -5.31
N LYS A 106 14.31 -17.80 -6.29
CA LYS A 106 13.81 -17.45 -7.62
C LYS A 106 12.33 -17.07 -7.52
N LEU A 107 12.02 -15.84 -7.87
CA LEU A 107 10.65 -15.35 -7.96
C LEU A 107 10.05 -15.83 -9.28
N GLY A 108 9.04 -16.67 -9.23
CA GLY A 108 8.26 -17.00 -10.42
C GLY A 108 7.68 -15.71 -11.03
N ARG A 109 7.76 -15.54 -12.34
CA ARG A 109 7.08 -14.45 -13.05
C ARG A 109 5.59 -14.75 -13.05
N SER A 110 4.88 -14.27 -12.07
CA SER A 110 3.41 -14.18 -12.14
C SER A 110 3.09 -13.04 -13.10
N LEU A 111 2.48 -13.36 -14.23
CA LEU A 111 1.85 -12.32 -15.05
C LEU A 111 0.77 -11.64 -14.20
N PRO A 112 0.76 -10.31 -14.09
CA PRO A 112 -0.30 -9.62 -13.40
C PRO A 112 -1.64 -9.99 -14.04
N LYS A 113 -2.56 -10.55 -13.28
CA LYS A 113 -3.95 -10.72 -13.72
C LYS A 113 -4.61 -9.35 -13.67
N THR A 114 -4.59 -8.65 -14.79
CA THR A 114 -5.30 -7.37 -14.92
C THR A 114 -6.81 -7.60 -14.90
N LEU A 115 -7.54 -6.73 -14.24
CA LEU A 115 -8.99 -6.66 -14.37
C LEU A 115 -9.33 -6.06 -15.73
N SER A 116 -10.34 -6.59 -16.40
CA SER A 116 -10.96 -5.92 -17.55
C SER A 116 -11.79 -4.73 -17.07
N GLU A 117 -12.09 -3.80 -17.95
CA GLU A 117 -12.97 -2.67 -17.65
C GLU A 117 -14.36 -3.17 -17.22
N GLU A 118 -14.88 -4.21 -17.88
CA GLU A 118 -16.14 -4.85 -17.49
C GLU A 118 -16.11 -5.38 -16.05
N ASP A 119 -15.02 -6.08 -15.65
CA ASP A 119 -14.86 -6.59 -14.28
C ASP A 119 -14.86 -5.42 -13.28
N VAL A 120 -14.17 -4.33 -13.61
CA VAL A 120 -14.12 -3.14 -12.75
C VAL A 120 -15.49 -2.51 -12.63
N ILE A 121 -16.23 -2.34 -13.73
CA ILE A 121 -17.59 -1.78 -13.72
C ILE A 121 -18.54 -2.66 -12.91
N LYS A 122 -18.50 -3.99 -13.07
CA LYS A 122 -19.28 -4.94 -12.26
C LYS A 122 -18.98 -4.80 -10.78
N LEU A 123 -17.69 -4.74 -10.42
CA LEU A 123 -17.25 -4.60 -9.04
C LEU A 123 -17.75 -3.29 -8.41
N ILE A 124 -17.59 -2.18 -9.11
CA ILE A 124 -17.96 -0.85 -8.66
C ILE A 124 -19.48 -0.71 -8.50
N ASN A 125 -20.27 -1.43 -9.31
CA ASN A 125 -21.73 -1.41 -9.25
C ASN A 125 -22.33 -2.45 -8.29
N SER A 126 -21.52 -3.27 -7.65
CA SER A 126 -21.96 -4.33 -6.74
C SER A 126 -22.46 -3.84 -5.36
N PRO A 127 -21.96 -2.72 -4.78
CA PRO A 127 -22.50 -2.20 -3.53
C PRO A 127 -23.97 -1.78 -3.66
N ASP A 128 -24.75 -2.08 -2.62
CA ASP A 128 -26.11 -1.59 -2.48
C ASP A 128 -26.08 -0.12 -2.02
N VAL A 129 -26.48 0.78 -2.90
CA VAL A 129 -26.40 2.24 -2.66
C VAL A 129 -27.52 2.78 -1.78
N ASP A 130 -28.55 1.98 -1.49
CA ASP A 130 -29.62 2.32 -0.56
C ASP A 130 -29.19 2.10 0.90
N ASP A 131 -28.13 1.30 1.13
CA ASP A 131 -27.50 1.16 2.43
C ASP A 131 -26.30 2.13 2.59
N ASN A 132 -26.22 2.80 3.73
CA ASN A 132 -25.15 3.78 4.02
C ASN A 132 -23.72 3.18 3.92
N ILE A 133 -23.56 1.90 4.24
CA ILE A 133 -22.27 1.20 4.09
C ILE A 133 -22.00 0.92 2.62
N GLY A 134 -23.02 0.49 1.87
CA GLY A 134 -22.89 0.26 0.44
C GLY A 134 -22.64 1.57 -0.33
N LEU A 135 -23.30 2.66 0.02
CA LEU A 135 -23.05 3.98 -0.57
C LEU A 135 -21.61 4.45 -0.31
N ARG A 136 -21.10 4.28 0.92
CA ARG A 136 -19.71 4.52 1.24
C ARG A 136 -18.76 3.69 0.36
N ASP A 137 -19.02 2.39 0.26
CA ASP A 137 -18.15 1.47 -0.47
C ASP A 137 -18.18 1.76 -1.99
N LYS A 138 -19.33 2.15 -2.51
CA LYS A 138 -19.47 2.64 -3.90
C LYS A 138 -18.56 3.85 -4.12
N ALA A 139 -18.65 4.87 -3.28
CA ALA A 139 -17.79 6.06 -3.37
C ALA A 139 -16.30 5.72 -3.23
N MET A 140 -15.94 4.76 -2.36
CA MET A 140 -14.55 4.30 -2.21
C MET A 140 -14.04 3.58 -3.46
N LEU A 141 -14.85 2.71 -4.07
CA LEU A 141 -14.48 1.96 -5.27
C LEU A 141 -14.35 2.89 -6.49
N GLU A 142 -15.27 3.84 -6.65
CA GLU A 142 -15.16 4.86 -7.69
C GLU A 142 -13.88 5.68 -7.52
N LEU A 143 -13.63 6.19 -6.33
CA LEU A 143 -12.50 7.07 -6.09
C LEU A 143 -11.14 6.36 -6.23
N ILE A 144 -11.01 5.11 -5.75
CA ILE A 144 -9.74 4.37 -5.90
C ILE A 144 -9.45 4.06 -7.37
N TYR A 145 -10.48 3.76 -8.16
CA TYR A 145 -10.32 3.47 -9.58
C TYR A 145 -10.11 4.75 -10.39
N ALA A 146 -10.89 5.81 -10.19
CA ALA A 146 -10.74 7.06 -10.92
C ALA A 146 -9.42 7.79 -10.65
N CYS A 147 -8.92 7.72 -9.41
CA CYS A 147 -7.73 8.46 -8.99
C CYS A 147 -6.47 7.59 -8.84
N GLY A 148 -6.57 6.29 -9.00
CA GLY A 148 -5.46 5.37 -8.81
C GLY A 148 -4.80 5.47 -7.43
N LEU A 149 -5.58 5.70 -6.37
CA LEU A 149 -5.07 5.90 -5.01
C LEU A 149 -4.43 4.63 -4.43
N ARG A 150 -3.44 4.81 -3.55
CA ARG A 150 -3.05 3.73 -2.65
C ARG A 150 -4.13 3.54 -1.58
N VAL A 151 -4.34 2.31 -1.12
CA VAL A 151 -5.34 2.05 -0.07
C VAL A 151 -5.14 2.91 1.18
N SER A 152 -3.89 3.18 1.56
CA SER A 152 -3.58 4.06 2.70
C SER A 152 -3.93 5.52 2.42
N GLU A 153 -3.80 5.99 1.19
CA GLU A 153 -4.21 7.33 0.77
C GLU A 153 -5.73 7.47 0.81
N LEU A 154 -6.45 6.46 0.31
CA LEU A 154 -7.91 6.44 0.30
C LEU A 154 -8.50 6.45 1.72
N ILE A 155 -8.05 5.56 2.61
CA ILE A 155 -8.64 5.44 3.95
C ILE A 155 -8.28 6.61 4.88
N ASN A 156 -7.14 7.27 4.66
CA ASN A 156 -6.69 8.43 5.42
C ASN A 156 -7.03 9.76 4.71
N LEU A 157 -7.86 9.71 3.67
CA LEU A 157 -8.27 10.92 2.98
C LEU A 157 -9.16 11.76 3.90
N ASP A 158 -8.71 12.97 4.21
CA ASP A 158 -9.45 13.95 4.99
C ASP A 158 -10.47 14.68 4.10
N ILE A 159 -11.64 15.00 4.65
CA ILE A 159 -12.67 15.75 3.94
C ILE A 159 -12.18 17.14 3.49
N LEU A 160 -11.25 17.75 4.25
CA LEU A 160 -10.64 19.03 3.90
C LEU A 160 -9.69 18.97 2.70
N ASN A 161 -9.30 17.77 2.31
CA ASN A 161 -8.46 17.55 1.14
C ASN A 161 -9.25 17.42 -0.18
N LEU A 162 -10.58 17.56 -0.11
CA LEU A 162 -11.47 17.51 -1.26
C LEU A 162 -11.77 18.92 -1.75
N ASN A 163 -11.61 19.15 -3.04
CA ASN A 163 -12.16 20.32 -3.70
C ASN A 163 -13.24 19.86 -4.67
N LEU A 164 -14.47 19.72 -4.18
CA LEU A 164 -15.62 19.23 -4.96
C LEU A 164 -15.98 20.18 -6.11
N ARG A 165 -15.76 21.50 -5.94
CA ARG A 165 -16.02 22.49 -7.00
C ARG A 165 -15.09 22.29 -8.21
N GLN A 166 -13.85 21.96 -7.95
CA GLN A 166 -12.84 21.75 -9.00
C GLN A 166 -12.73 20.28 -9.44
N GLY A 167 -13.38 19.35 -8.74
CA GLY A 167 -13.29 17.91 -9.00
C GLY A 167 -11.88 17.36 -8.79
N VAL A 168 -11.14 17.84 -7.75
CA VAL A 168 -9.78 17.40 -7.45
C VAL A 168 -9.62 17.04 -5.97
N ILE A 169 -8.74 16.10 -5.70
CA ILE A 169 -8.31 15.74 -4.34
C ILE A 169 -6.82 16.04 -4.14
N ARG A 170 -6.48 16.46 -2.95
CA ARG A 170 -5.10 16.58 -2.48
C ARG A 170 -4.71 15.32 -1.75
N VAL A 171 -3.72 14.61 -2.25
CA VAL A 171 -3.24 13.33 -1.71
C VAL A 171 -1.85 13.52 -1.13
N ILE A 172 -1.66 13.10 0.12
CA ILE A 172 -0.36 13.10 0.79
C ILE A 172 0.24 11.70 0.65
N GLY A 173 1.36 11.60 -0.06
CA GLY A 173 2.06 10.36 -0.34
C GLY A 173 3.19 10.05 0.65
N LYS A 174 4.03 9.09 0.31
CA LYS A 174 5.21 8.73 1.11
C LYS A 174 6.20 9.90 1.18
N GLY A 175 6.66 10.22 2.39
CA GLY A 175 7.59 11.34 2.64
C GLY A 175 6.91 12.70 2.55
N GLU A 176 5.62 12.76 2.92
CA GLU A 176 4.81 13.99 2.96
C GLU A 176 4.70 14.75 1.63
N LYS A 177 5.01 14.06 0.53
CA LYS A 177 4.85 14.65 -0.80
C LYS A 177 3.38 14.71 -1.17
N GLU A 178 2.91 15.92 -1.46
CA GLU A 178 1.56 16.17 -1.88
C GLU A 178 1.42 16.07 -3.41
N ARG A 179 0.24 15.65 -3.87
CA ARG A 179 -0.15 15.75 -5.27
C ARG A 179 -1.64 16.03 -5.39
N LEU A 180 -2.03 16.70 -6.46
CA LEU A 180 -3.43 16.87 -6.82
C LEU A 180 -3.80 15.79 -7.85
N VAL A 181 -4.96 15.17 -7.66
CA VAL A 181 -5.47 14.13 -8.55
C VAL A 181 -6.90 14.50 -8.95
N PRO A 182 -7.24 14.56 -10.24
CA PRO A 182 -8.60 14.73 -10.69
C PRO A 182 -9.45 13.51 -10.34
N MET A 183 -10.74 13.72 -10.03
CA MET A 183 -11.65 12.65 -9.63
C MET A 183 -12.45 12.05 -10.79
N GLY A 184 -12.67 12.80 -11.87
CA GLY A 184 -13.67 12.44 -12.86
C GLY A 184 -15.10 12.66 -12.36
N GLU A 185 -16.07 12.71 -13.27
CA GLU A 185 -17.46 13.08 -12.96
C GLU A 185 -18.16 12.03 -12.08
N GLU A 186 -17.99 10.76 -12.40
CA GLU A 186 -18.61 9.65 -11.65
C GLU A 186 -18.10 9.56 -10.21
N ALA A 187 -16.79 9.63 -10.01
CA ALA A 187 -16.23 9.60 -8.66
C ALA A 187 -16.64 10.83 -7.85
N LEU A 188 -16.69 12.00 -8.48
CA LEU A 188 -17.16 13.24 -7.86
C LEU A 188 -18.61 13.10 -7.40
N PHE A 189 -19.50 12.61 -8.27
CA PHE A 189 -20.92 12.39 -7.95
C PHE A 189 -21.10 11.44 -6.76
N TRP A 190 -20.45 10.28 -6.75
CA TRP A 190 -20.63 9.29 -5.70
C TRP A 190 -19.99 9.72 -4.36
N VAL A 191 -18.86 10.43 -4.41
CA VAL A 191 -18.24 11.01 -3.21
C VAL A 191 -19.14 12.08 -2.61
N GLN A 192 -19.71 12.95 -3.43
CA GLN A 192 -20.63 14.01 -3.00
C GLN A 192 -21.89 13.42 -2.38
N LYS A 193 -22.51 12.46 -3.05
CA LYS A 193 -23.70 11.75 -2.53
C LYS A 193 -23.40 11.05 -1.19
N TYR A 194 -22.25 10.41 -1.06
CA TYR A 194 -21.84 9.79 0.21
C TYR A 194 -21.65 10.83 1.33
N ILE A 195 -21.05 11.99 1.04
CA ILE A 195 -20.88 13.06 2.02
C ILE A 195 -22.21 13.59 2.52
N GLU A 196 -23.18 13.76 1.63
CA GLU A 196 -24.48 14.35 1.93
C GLU A 196 -25.43 13.34 2.60
N GLU A 197 -25.51 12.12 2.07
CA GLU A 197 -26.51 11.13 2.48
C GLU A 197 -25.98 10.05 3.43
N GLY A 198 -24.79 9.48 3.16
CA GLY A 198 -24.29 8.31 3.90
C GLY A 198 -23.42 8.63 5.10
N ARG A 199 -22.47 9.59 4.94
CA ARG A 199 -21.50 9.93 5.97
C ARG A 199 -22.15 10.43 7.27
N PRO A 200 -23.16 11.30 7.28
CA PRO A 200 -23.81 11.78 8.51
C PRO A 200 -24.34 10.63 9.38
N TYR A 201 -24.94 9.60 8.78
CA TYR A 201 -25.43 8.42 9.51
C TYR A 201 -24.31 7.58 10.13
N LEU A 202 -23.13 7.54 9.49
CA LEU A 202 -21.98 6.81 10.01
C LEU A 202 -21.21 7.59 11.07
N LEU A 203 -21.28 8.91 11.09
CA LEU A 203 -20.53 9.79 11.99
C LEU A 203 -20.97 9.68 13.45
N LYS A 204 -22.21 9.25 13.75
CA LYS A 204 -22.72 8.93 15.10
C LYS A 204 -22.41 9.97 16.17
N ASN A 205 -22.57 11.25 15.91
CA ASN A 205 -22.34 12.37 16.85
C ASN A 205 -20.87 12.60 17.25
N ASP A 206 -19.88 11.93 16.63
CA ASP A 206 -18.47 12.21 16.87
C ASP A 206 -17.92 13.15 15.78
N ASN A 207 -18.16 14.45 15.95
CA ASN A 207 -17.75 15.50 15.01
C ASN A 207 -16.23 15.71 14.93
N LYS A 208 -15.41 14.88 15.61
CA LYS A 208 -13.96 15.00 15.62
C LYS A 208 -13.27 14.18 14.52
N VAL A 209 -14.01 13.32 13.82
CA VAL A 209 -13.45 12.47 12.78
C VAL A 209 -13.45 13.22 11.46
N SER A 210 -12.26 13.62 11.00
CA SER A 210 -12.06 14.40 9.75
C SER A 210 -11.94 13.51 8.52
N GLU A 211 -11.64 12.22 8.68
CA GLU A 211 -11.51 11.29 7.57
C GLU A 211 -12.82 11.17 6.78
N LEU A 212 -12.69 11.13 5.47
CA LEU A 212 -13.82 11.03 4.56
C LEU A 212 -14.61 9.74 4.79
N PHE A 213 -13.92 8.58 4.78
CA PHE A 213 -14.56 7.26 4.81
C PHE A 213 -14.56 6.66 6.21
N LEU A 214 -15.77 6.47 6.73
CA LEU A 214 -15.99 5.99 8.09
C LEU A 214 -16.34 4.50 8.13
N SER A 215 -15.91 3.82 9.18
CA SER A 215 -16.33 2.47 9.48
C SER A 215 -17.78 2.46 10.03
N LYS A 216 -18.41 1.27 10.11
CA LYS A 216 -19.73 1.09 10.76
C LYS A 216 -19.77 1.60 12.21
N ARG A 217 -18.60 1.79 12.84
CA ARG A 217 -18.47 2.27 14.22
C ARG A 217 -18.29 3.79 14.30
N GLY A 218 -18.34 4.53 13.20
CA GLY A 218 -18.11 5.98 13.15
C GLY A 218 -16.65 6.40 13.27
N LYS A 219 -15.69 5.47 13.19
CA LYS A 219 -14.24 5.73 13.23
C LYS A 219 -13.65 5.58 11.83
N SER A 220 -12.40 6.03 11.65
CA SER A 220 -11.64 5.82 10.41
C SER A 220 -11.72 4.39 9.90
N MET A 221 -11.79 4.23 8.59
CA MET A 221 -11.78 2.94 7.91
C MET A 221 -10.41 2.29 8.01
N THR A 222 -10.34 0.95 8.17
CA THR A 222 -9.06 0.23 8.13
C THR A 222 -8.79 -0.38 6.75
N ARG A 223 -7.51 -0.54 6.39
CA ARG A 223 -7.10 -1.22 5.15
C ARG A 223 -7.68 -2.63 5.06
N GLN A 224 -7.70 -3.35 6.17
CA GLN A 224 -8.21 -4.71 6.24
C GLN A 224 -9.73 -4.76 6.01
N THR A 225 -10.49 -3.84 6.60
CA THR A 225 -11.93 -3.75 6.37
C THR A 225 -12.24 -3.49 4.89
N PHE A 226 -11.56 -2.53 4.26
CA PHE A 226 -11.78 -2.24 2.84
C PHE A 226 -11.39 -3.43 1.94
N TRP A 227 -10.30 -4.13 2.26
CA TRP A 227 -9.90 -5.33 1.56
C TRP A 227 -10.96 -6.45 1.62
N TYR A 228 -11.56 -6.68 2.80
CA TYR A 228 -12.68 -7.63 2.95
C TYR A 228 -13.89 -7.21 2.13
N ARG A 229 -14.23 -5.92 2.12
CA ARG A 229 -15.35 -5.41 1.30
C ARG A 229 -15.12 -5.65 -0.19
N ILE A 230 -13.93 -5.37 -0.70
CA ILE A 230 -13.57 -5.68 -2.11
C ILE A 230 -13.76 -7.17 -2.41
N LYS A 231 -13.30 -8.07 -1.54
CA LYS A 231 -13.49 -9.52 -1.73
C LYS A 231 -14.96 -9.94 -1.73
N GLU A 232 -15.74 -9.40 -0.84
CA GLU A 232 -17.18 -9.63 -0.78
C GLU A 232 -17.86 -9.21 -2.09
N TYR A 233 -17.57 -8.01 -2.59
CA TYR A 233 -18.11 -7.52 -3.85
C TYR A 233 -17.60 -8.30 -5.06
N ALA A 234 -16.37 -8.78 -5.04
CA ALA A 234 -15.83 -9.64 -6.09
C ALA A 234 -16.61 -10.95 -6.21
N ILE A 235 -16.90 -11.59 -5.06
CA ILE A 235 -17.73 -12.82 -5.01
C ILE A 235 -19.14 -12.52 -5.51
N LYS A 236 -19.76 -11.43 -5.05
CA LYS A 236 -21.12 -11.02 -5.46
C LYS A 236 -21.22 -10.73 -6.96
N SER A 237 -20.13 -10.29 -7.58
CA SER A 237 -20.05 -9.97 -9.01
C SER A 237 -19.52 -11.11 -9.89
N ASP A 238 -19.33 -12.30 -9.31
CA ASP A 238 -18.78 -13.50 -9.99
C ASP A 238 -17.39 -13.24 -10.65
N ILE A 239 -16.56 -12.44 -9.96
CA ILE A 239 -15.20 -12.14 -10.43
C ILE A 239 -14.23 -13.15 -9.82
N ASN A 240 -13.86 -14.18 -10.57
CA ASN A 240 -12.95 -15.24 -10.15
C ASN A 240 -11.46 -14.86 -10.22
N LYS A 241 -11.11 -13.69 -9.65
CA LYS A 241 -9.73 -13.18 -9.60
C LYS A 241 -9.40 -12.78 -8.16
N ASP A 242 -8.15 -12.95 -7.74
CA ASP A 242 -7.72 -12.46 -6.43
C ASP A 242 -7.60 -10.94 -6.45
N LEU A 243 -8.64 -10.27 -5.94
CA LEU A 243 -8.76 -8.84 -5.94
C LEU A 243 -8.22 -8.21 -4.65
N SER A 244 -7.61 -7.07 -4.84
CA SER A 244 -7.10 -6.23 -3.76
C SER A 244 -7.17 -4.75 -4.18
N PRO A 245 -7.05 -3.79 -3.27
CA PRO A 245 -6.93 -2.39 -3.63
C PRO A 245 -5.78 -2.09 -4.61
N HIS A 246 -4.69 -2.86 -4.53
CA HIS A 246 -3.58 -2.74 -5.47
C HIS A 246 -3.95 -3.19 -6.89
N THR A 247 -4.85 -4.18 -7.01
CA THR A 247 -5.34 -4.65 -8.32
C THR A 247 -6.16 -3.56 -9.01
N LEU A 248 -7.01 -2.83 -8.26
CA LEU A 248 -7.77 -1.70 -8.80
C LEU A 248 -6.87 -0.54 -9.24
N ARG A 249 -5.88 -0.19 -8.41
CA ARG A 249 -4.90 0.81 -8.81
C ARG A 249 -4.07 0.39 -10.03
N HIS A 250 -3.78 -0.89 -10.18
CA HIS A 250 -3.09 -1.41 -11.37
C HIS A 250 -4.01 -1.36 -12.60
N ALA A 251 -5.30 -1.68 -12.45
CA ALA A 251 -6.30 -1.54 -13.50
C ALA A 251 -6.41 -0.08 -13.97
N PHE A 252 -6.49 0.89 -13.06
CA PHE A 252 -6.42 2.33 -13.41
C PHE A 252 -5.25 2.65 -14.33
N ALA A 253 -4.03 2.24 -13.94
CA ALA A 253 -2.83 2.53 -14.74
C ALA A 253 -2.86 1.87 -16.11
N THR A 254 -3.28 0.60 -16.16
CA THR A 254 -3.34 -0.18 -17.41
C THR A 254 -4.41 0.36 -18.35
N HIS A 255 -5.59 0.68 -17.84
CA HIS A 255 -6.70 1.19 -18.66
C HIS A 255 -6.37 2.58 -19.23
N LEU A 256 -5.78 3.49 -18.44
CA LEU A 256 -5.31 4.77 -18.97
C LEU A 256 -4.31 4.59 -20.12
N ILE A 257 -3.33 3.69 -19.98
CA ILE A 257 -2.36 3.41 -21.04
C ILE A 257 -3.06 2.82 -22.28
N ASN A 258 -4.00 1.90 -22.09
CA ASN A 258 -4.76 1.28 -23.18
C ASN A 258 -5.60 2.31 -23.95
N HIS A 259 -6.09 3.35 -23.27
CA HIS A 259 -6.80 4.49 -23.85
C HIS A 259 -5.88 5.61 -24.38
N GLY A 260 -4.57 5.35 -24.47
CA GLY A 260 -3.63 6.24 -25.13
C GLY A 260 -2.92 7.25 -24.22
N ALA A 261 -3.16 7.21 -22.90
CA ALA A 261 -2.41 8.07 -21.98
C ALA A 261 -0.90 7.71 -22.02
N ASP A 262 -0.05 8.73 -22.06
CA ASP A 262 1.38 8.50 -21.99
C ASP A 262 1.83 8.01 -20.59
N LEU A 263 2.89 7.21 -20.58
CA LEU A 263 3.40 6.59 -19.34
C LEU A 263 3.80 7.63 -18.28
N ARG A 264 4.30 8.80 -18.70
CA ARG A 264 4.72 9.87 -17.80
C ARG A 264 3.55 10.50 -17.08
N THR A 265 2.45 10.75 -17.80
CA THR A 265 1.18 11.22 -17.22
C THR A 265 0.64 10.24 -16.19
N VAL A 266 0.62 8.94 -16.52
CA VAL A 266 0.19 7.90 -15.57
C VAL A 266 1.09 7.86 -14.33
N GLN A 267 2.40 7.99 -14.48
CA GLN A 267 3.34 8.06 -13.37
C GLN A 267 3.12 9.30 -12.48
N LEU A 268 2.78 10.45 -13.06
CA LEU A 268 2.45 11.67 -12.32
C LEU A 268 1.17 11.48 -11.48
N LEU A 269 0.10 10.98 -12.09
CA LEU A 269 -1.16 10.68 -11.39
C LEU A 269 -0.96 9.68 -10.24
N LEU A 270 -0.13 8.67 -10.45
CA LEU A 270 0.20 7.68 -9.42
C LEU A 270 1.14 8.20 -8.31
N GLY A 271 1.79 9.35 -8.50
CA GLY A 271 2.73 9.91 -7.53
C GLY A 271 4.02 9.10 -7.43
N HIS A 272 4.63 8.76 -8.56
CA HIS A 272 5.97 8.18 -8.62
C HIS A 272 7.01 9.30 -8.49
N SER A 273 7.96 9.15 -7.57
CA SER A 273 8.76 10.19 -6.91
C SER A 273 9.86 10.87 -7.72
N SER A 274 9.89 10.82 -9.05
CA SER A 274 11.00 11.35 -9.85
C SER A 274 10.85 12.77 -10.41
N LEU A 275 9.73 13.45 -10.12
CA LEU A 275 9.51 14.83 -10.60
C LEU A 275 9.20 15.78 -9.45
N SER A 276 9.82 16.97 -9.46
CA SER A 276 9.61 17.97 -8.43
C SER A 276 8.14 18.39 -8.37
N THR A 277 7.56 18.27 -7.20
CA THR A 277 6.16 18.55 -6.86
C THR A 277 5.72 19.99 -7.21
N THR A 278 6.67 20.89 -7.34
CA THR A 278 6.42 22.33 -7.54
C THR A 278 5.83 22.66 -8.92
N GLN A 279 6.09 21.85 -9.94
CA GLN A 279 5.55 22.10 -11.30
C GLN A 279 4.10 21.66 -11.49
N ILE A 280 3.56 20.84 -10.55
CA ILE A 280 2.21 20.29 -10.67
C ILE A 280 1.14 21.26 -10.15
N TYR A 281 1.54 22.33 -9.46
CA TYR A 281 0.62 23.26 -8.80
C TYR A 281 0.15 24.45 -9.66
N THR A 282 0.64 24.57 -10.88
CA THR A 282 0.15 25.63 -11.79
C THR A 282 -1.28 25.32 -12.25
N GLU A 283 -2.10 26.34 -12.39
CA GLU A 283 -3.49 26.20 -12.86
C GLU A 283 -3.56 25.53 -14.24
N VAL A 284 -2.60 25.82 -15.10
CA VAL A 284 -2.43 25.22 -16.44
C VAL A 284 -2.13 23.71 -16.33
N ALA A 285 -1.27 23.30 -15.42
CA ALA A 285 -0.95 21.88 -15.26
C ALA A 285 -2.14 21.09 -14.68
N ARG A 286 -2.94 21.71 -13.80
CA ARG A 286 -4.18 21.12 -13.26
C ARG A 286 -5.22 20.93 -14.36
N HIS A 287 -5.44 21.94 -15.18
CA HIS A 287 -6.40 21.87 -16.29
C HIS A 287 -6.01 20.77 -17.27
N ARG A 288 -4.76 20.70 -17.67
CA ARG A 288 -4.24 19.66 -18.58
C ARG A 288 -4.34 18.23 -17.98
N MET A 289 -4.09 18.05 -16.69
CA MET A 289 -4.28 16.74 -16.05
C MET A 289 -5.75 16.32 -16.01
N LYS A 290 -6.66 17.27 -15.81
CA LYS A 290 -8.10 17.01 -15.84
C LYS A 290 -8.57 16.65 -17.26
N GLU A 291 -8.11 17.38 -18.28
CA GLU A 291 -8.39 17.05 -19.68
C GLU A 291 -7.89 15.66 -20.05
N LEU A 292 -6.61 15.34 -19.74
CA LEU A 292 -6.02 14.03 -20.00
C LEU A 292 -6.74 12.91 -19.25
N HIS A 293 -7.19 13.17 -18.02
CA HIS A 293 -7.96 12.20 -17.27
C HIS A 293 -9.33 11.96 -17.94
N ASN A 294 -10.05 13.01 -18.28
CA ASN A 294 -11.36 12.91 -18.91
C ASN A 294 -11.29 12.28 -20.31
N GLU A 295 -10.20 12.52 -21.05
CA GLU A 295 -10.00 11.96 -22.40
C GLU A 295 -9.64 10.46 -22.38
N HIS A 296 -8.88 10.02 -21.38
CA HIS A 296 -8.28 8.67 -21.38
C HIS A 296 -8.81 7.75 -20.28
N HIS A 297 -9.53 8.26 -19.28
CA HIS A 297 -10.07 7.41 -18.23
C HIS A 297 -11.49 6.94 -18.58
N PRO A 298 -11.82 5.62 -18.47
CA PRO A 298 -13.15 5.09 -18.84
C PRO A 298 -14.33 5.69 -18.06
N ARG A 299 -14.04 6.41 -16.96
CA ARG A 299 -15.02 7.13 -16.11
C ARG A 299 -14.58 8.58 -15.87
N GLY A 300 -13.91 9.15 -16.81
CA GLY A 300 -13.47 10.54 -16.84
C GLY A 300 -14.58 11.54 -17.08
#